data_ac499a2f213be56ed774d44f13b1ef0d
#
_entry.id   ac499a2f213be56ed774d44f13b1ef0d
#
_cell.length_a   1.000
_cell.length_b   1.000
_cell.length_c   1.000
_cell.angle_alpha   90.00
_cell.angle_beta   90.00
_cell.angle_gamma   90.00
#
_symmetry.space_group_name_H-M   'P 1'
#
loop_
_entity.id
_entity.type
_entity.pdbx_description
1 polymer ?
#
loop_
_entity_poly.entity_id
_entity_poly.type
_entity_poly.pdbx_seq_one_letter_code
_entity_poly.pdbx_strand_id
1 'polypeptide(L)'
;MARAGFYAVESGAISFRRDGNWYNDDERIENPRIAMLFSQSIRRNPDGSYFLQVAEERARITVEDTPYVVTTIEDDGRGGFAIVTNDDAREPLDPATLEVGADNVLYCRVKRGEFRARFLRSAYYHLADHFVTDDGVHFSLLTGSQHHPIRIAPPAGGPHAPHNPGVASDSASADRRGDQASPDDVRAAAEAPPQRKPAS
;
A
#
# COMPACT_ATOMS: atom_id res chain seq x y z
N MET A 1 8.49 -32.29 -19.50
CA MET A 1 7.77 -31.04 -19.13
C MET A 1 8.63 -30.30 -18.12
N ALA A 2 9.19 -29.18 -18.49
CA ALA A 2 10.00 -28.37 -17.58
C ALA A 2 9.11 -27.87 -16.44
N ARG A 3 9.44 -28.19 -15.19
CA ARG A 3 8.82 -27.59 -14.03
C ARG A 3 9.19 -26.10 -14.02
N ALA A 4 8.20 -25.23 -14.14
CA ALA A 4 8.37 -23.82 -13.89
C ALA A 4 8.62 -23.67 -12.38
N GLY A 5 9.86 -23.75 -11.98
CA GLY A 5 10.31 -23.43 -10.62
C GLY A 5 10.83 -22.01 -10.57
N PHE A 6 11.03 -21.49 -9.38
CA PHE A 6 11.65 -20.18 -9.12
C PHE A 6 13.08 -20.01 -9.65
N TYR A 7 13.58 -20.93 -10.49
CA TYR A 7 14.95 -20.92 -11.01
C TYR A 7 15.39 -19.62 -11.71
N ALA A 8 14.43 -18.71 -11.97
CA ALA A 8 14.74 -17.37 -12.48
C ALA A 8 14.87 -16.31 -11.38
N VAL A 9 14.75 -16.66 -10.09
CA VAL A 9 14.56 -15.71 -9.00
C VAL A 9 15.58 -15.90 -7.88
N GLU A 10 16.60 -16.73 -8.09
CA GLU A 10 17.62 -17.02 -7.06
C GLU A 10 18.56 -15.85 -6.71
N SER A 11 18.50 -14.73 -7.40
CA SER A 11 19.44 -13.62 -7.17
C SER A 11 18.82 -12.23 -7.01
N GLY A 12 17.49 -12.08 -7.07
CA GLY A 12 16.87 -10.78 -7.05
C GLY A 12 15.90 -10.54 -5.89
N ALA A 13 15.73 -9.27 -5.51
CA ALA A 13 14.71 -8.86 -4.56
C ALA A 13 13.36 -8.71 -5.25
N ILE A 14 12.46 -9.67 -5.02
CA ILE A 14 11.08 -9.60 -5.54
C ILE A 14 10.30 -8.58 -4.75
N SER A 15 9.65 -7.65 -5.45
CA SER A 15 8.77 -6.67 -4.83
C SER A 15 7.45 -6.50 -5.58
N PHE A 16 6.39 -6.23 -4.80
CA PHE A 16 5.10 -5.80 -5.32
C PHE A 16 4.87 -4.34 -4.96
N ARG A 17 4.67 -3.50 -5.98
CA ARG A 17 4.60 -2.06 -5.78
C ARG A 17 3.16 -1.54 -5.81
N ARG A 18 3.00 -0.29 -5.36
CA ARG A 18 1.69 0.40 -5.27
C ARG A 18 0.99 0.60 -6.62
N ASP A 19 1.72 0.46 -7.72
CA ASP A 19 1.18 0.50 -9.08
C ASP A 19 0.52 -0.80 -9.53
N GLY A 20 0.58 -1.84 -8.66
CA GLY A 20 0.01 -3.16 -8.94
C GLY A 20 0.89 -4.06 -9.78
N ASN A 21 2.17 -3.72 -9.95
CA ASN A 21 3.12 -4.50 -10.73
C ASN A 21 4.16 -5.20 -9.85
N TRP A 22 4.68 -6.30 -10.38
CA TRP A 22 5.78 -7.06 -9.81
C TRP A 22 7.11 -6.62 -10.39
N TYR A 23 8.14 -6.62 -9.55
CA TYR A 23 9.49 -6.22 -9.88
C TYR A 23 10.49 -7.24 -9.34
N ASN A 24 11.60 -7.39 -10.08
CA ASN A 24 12.79 -8.11 -9.66
C ASN A 24 13.98 -7.15 -9.77
N ASP A 25 14.65 -6.82 -8.64
CA ASP A 25 15.73 -5.83 -8.59
C ASP A 25 15.41 -4.52 -9.34
N ASP A 26 14.24 -3.95 -9.10
CA ASP A 26 13.74 -2.74 -9.77
C ASP A 26 13.34 -2.89 -11.26
N GLU A 27 13.59 -4.02 -11.89
CA GLU A 27 13.04 -4.32 -13.22
C GLU A 27 11.62 -4.87 -13.12
N ARG A 28 10.73 -4.27 -13.91
CA ARG A 28 9.34 -4.74 -13.97
C ARG A 28 9.27 -6.13 -14.60
N ILE A 29 8.52 -7.02 -13.98
CA ILE A 29 8.24 -8.35 -14.52
C ILE A 29 7.17 -8.22 -15.62
N GLU A 30 7.62 -8.25 -16.88
CA GLU A 30 6.75 -8.07 -18.04
C GLU A 30 5.91 -9.31 -18.40
N ASN A 31 6.32 -10.50 -17.94
CA ASN A 31 5.60 -11.73 -18.25
C ASN A 31 4.31 -11.83 -17.42
N PRO A 32 3.10 -11.73 -18.05
CA PRO A 32 1.84 -11.70 -17.32
C PRO A 32 1.54 -13.02 -16.59
N ARG A 33 2.07 -14.15 -17.08
CA ARG A 33 1.88 -15.45 -16.42
C ARG A 33 2.68 -15.55 -15.14
N ILE A 34 3.88 -14.96 -15.10
CA ILE A 34 4.71 -14.90 -13.89
C ILE A 34 4.07 -13.93 -12.89
N ALA A 35 3.66 -12.75 -13.32
CA ALA A 35 3.00 -11.77 -12.47
C ALA A 35 1.71 -12.36 -11.83
N MET A 36 0.92 -13.08 -12.63
CA MET A 36 -0.28 -13.77 -12.16
C MET A 36 0.05 -14.87 -11.15
N LEU A 37 1.02 -15.73 -11.45
CA LEU A 37 1.47 -16.79 -10.55
C LEU A 37 1.91 -16.18 -9.19
N PHE A 38 2.65 -15.09 -9.21
CA PHE A 38 3.09 -14.41 -7.99
C PHE A 38 1.90 -13.86 -7.20
N SER A 39 0.98 -13.16 -7.87
CA SER A 39 -0.22 -12.62 -7.23
C SER A 39 -1.08 -13.69 -6.54
N GLN A 40 -1.21 -14.86 -7.16
CA GLN A 40 -1.96 -16.01 -6.61
C GLN A 40 -1.20 -16.74 -5.48
N SER A 41 0.11 -16.53 -5.39
CA SER A 41 0.97 -17.26 -4.47
C SER A 41 1.32 -16.49 -3.20
N ILE A 42 0.80 -15.29 -3.02
CA ILE A 42 1.04 -14.45 -1.84
C ILE A 42 0.54 -15.14 -0.58
N ARG A 43 1.38 -15.18 0.45
CA ARG A 43 1.06 -15.65 1.79
C ARG A 43 1.59 -14.65 2.81
N ARG A 44 1.00 -14.68 4.00
CA ARG A 44 1.38 -13.81 5.12
C ARG A 44 1.98 -14.64 6.25
N ASN A 45 3.10 -14.18 6.78
CA ASN A 45 3.70 -14.73 7.99
C ASN A 45 2.98 -14.23 9.26
N PRO A 46 3.13 -14.89 10.39
CA PRO A 46 2.60 -14.42 11.67
C PRO A 46 3.13 -13.05 12.10
N ASP A 47 4.33 -12.68 11.67
CA ASP A 47 4.94 -11.36 11.92
C ASP A 47 4.41 -10.24 11.02
N GLY A 48 3.47 -10.58 10.11
CA GLY A 48 2.88 -9.64 9.17
C GLY A 48 3.64 -9.49 7.86
N SER A 49 4.84 -10.04 7.71
CA SER A 49 5.59 -10.02 6.45
C SER A 49 4.96 -10.95 5.40
N TYR A 50 5.32 -10.73 4.14
CA TYR A 50 4.78 -11.49 3.02
C TYR A 50 5.84 -12.35 2.34
N PHE A 51 5.37 -13.46 1.76
CA PHE A 51 6.18 -14.35 0.94
C PHE A 51 5.33 -14.96 -0.17
N LEU A 52 6.00 -15.44 -1.22
CA LEU A 52 5.38 -16.28 -2.24
C LEU A 52 5.54 -17.75 -1.85
N GLN A 53 4.48 -18.53 -2.05
CA GLN A 53 4.50 -19.99 -1.91
C GLN A 53 4.09 -20.61 -3.24
N VAL A 54 5.04 -21.18 -3.96
CA VAL A 54 4.80 -21.89 -5.21
C VAL A 54 5.27 -23.34 -5.05
N ALA A 55 4.33 -24.27 -5.02
CA ALA A 55 4.60 -25.65 -4.64
C ALA A 55 5.33 -25.73 -3.29
N GLU A 56 6.50 -26.37 -3.25
CA GLU A 56 7.31 -26.49 -2.03
C GLU A 56 8.28 -25.32 -1.82
N GLU A 57 8.38 -24.42 -2.79
CA GLU A 57 9.32 -23.30 -2.76
C GLU A 57 8.72 -22.06 -2.12
N ARG A 58 9.53 -21.34 -1.35
CA ARG A 58 9.16 -20.08 -0.70
C ARG A 58 10.16 -18.99 -1.06
N ALA A 59 9.66 -17.83 -1.43
CA ALA A 59 10.46 -16.65 -1.67
C ALA A 59 9.94 -15.48 -0.84
N ARG A 60 10.83 -14.79 -0.13
CA ARG A 60 10.50 -13.56 0.58
C ARG A 60 10.23 -12.45 -0.41
N ILE A 61 9.23 -11.62 -0.13
CA ILE A 61 8.90 -10.47 -0.96
C ILE A 61 8.81 -9.20 -0.14
N THR A 62 9.03 -8.08 -0.81
CA THR A 62 8.72 -6.75 -0.28
C THR A 62 7.41 -6.27 -0.88
N VAL A 63 6.51 -5.78 -0.04
CA VAL A 63 5.25 -5.17 -0.45
C VAL A 63 5.29 -3.70 -0.07
N GLU A 64 5.20 -2.82 -1.06
CA GLU A 64 5.36 -1.37 -0.85
C GLU A 64 4.18 -0.75 -0.08
N ASP A 65 2.94 -1.22 -0.34
CA ASP A 65 1.72 -0.71 0.30
C ASP A 65 0.81 -1.88 0.72
N THR A 66 0.15 -2.52 -0.23
CA THR A 66 -0.76 -3.64 0.02
C THR A 66 -0.42 -4.83 -0.87
N PRO A 67 -0.63 -6.09 -0.42
CA PRO A 67 -0.33 -7.28 -1.21
C PRO A 67 -1.30 -7.51 -2.36
N TYR A 68 -2.45 -6.84 -2.33
CA TYR A 68 -3.44 -6.88 -3.39
C TYR A 68 -3.82 -5.47 -3.84
N VAL A 69 -4.17 -5.35 -5.12
CA VAL A 69 -4.77 -4.15 -5.69
C VAL A 69 -6.10 -4.50 -6.36
N VAL A 70 -7.07 -3.61 -6.24
CA VAL A 70 -8.33 -3.69 -6.98
C VAL A 70 -8.10 -3.08 -8.35
N THR A 71 -8.22 -3.89 -9.38
CA THR A 71 -7.98 -3.52 -10.78
C THR A 71 -9.27 -3.07 -11.48
N THR A 72 -10.40 -3.68 -11.10
CA THR A 72 -11.70 -3.47 -11.74
C THR A 72 -12.82 -3.48 -10.71
N ILE A 73 -13.85 -2.68 -10.96
CA ILE A 73 -15.14 -2.68 -10.28
C ILE A 73 -16.21 -3.05 -11.30
N GLU A 74 -17.14 -3.88 -10.89
CA GLU A 74 -18.30 -4.28 -11.68
C GLU A 74 -19.57 -4.14 -10.84
N ASP A 75 -20.66 -3.69 -11.45
CA ASP A 75 -21.99 -3.76 -10.83
C ASP A 75 -22.40 -5.24 -10.70
N ASP A 76 -22.90 -5.64 -9.54
CA ASP A 76 -23.30 -7.03 -9.29
C ASP A 76 -24.73 -7.35 -9.76
N GLY A 77 -25.41 -6.36 -10.35
CA GLY A 77 -26.80 -6.46 -10.81
C GLY A 77 -27.83 -6.52 -9.68
N ARG A 78 -27.41 -6.32 -8.42
CA ARG A 78 -28.27 -6.34 -7.23
C ARG A 78 -28.18 -5.05 -6.42
N GLY A 79 -27.51 -4.03 -7.00
CA GLY A 79 -27.28 -2.74 -6.40
C GLY A 79 -26.04 -2.69 -5.50
N GLY A 80 -25.19 -3.71 -5.58
CA GLY A 80 -23.85 -3.76 -4.97
C GLY A 80 -22.77 -3.85 -6.03
N PHE A 81 -21.53 -4.09 -5.59
CA PHE A 81 -20.37 -4.14 -6.45
C PHE A 81 -19.56 -5.41 -6.24
N ALA A 82 -18.99 -5.92 -7.32
CA ALA A 82 -17.93 -6.91 -7.31
C ALA A 82 -16.61 -6.23 -7.65
N ILE A 83 -15.54 -6.69 -7.03
CA ILE A 83 -14.17 -6.26 -7.31
C ILE A 83 -13.38 -7.38 -7.94
N VAL A 84 -12.44 -7.02 -8.81
CA VAL A 84 -11.43 -7.93 -9.34
C VAL A 84 -10.07 -7.47 -8.84
N THR A 85 -9.29 -8.40 -8.30
CA THR A 85 -7.95 -8.13 -7.78
C THR A 85 -6.86 -8.59 -8.77
N ASN A 86 -5.61 -8.18 -8.51
CA ASN A 86 -4.45 -8.50 -9.38
C ASN A 86 -4.16 -10.00 -9.57
N ASP A 87 -4.79 -10.87 -8.81
CA ASP A 87 -4.72 -12.33 -8.96
C ASP A 87 -5.92 -12.91 -9.75
N ASP A 88 -6.66 -12.05 -10.46
CA ASP A 88 -7.91 -12.35 -11.20
C ASP A 88 -9.05 -12.90 -10.32
N ALA A 89 -8.93 -12.83 -9.02
CA ALA A 89 -10.04 -13.21 -8.16
C ALA A 89 -11.13 -12.15 -8.18
N ARG A 90 -12.37 -12.62 -8.39
CA ARG A 90 -13.58 -11.82 -8.32
C ARG A 90 -14.31 -12.11 -7.02
N GLU A 91 -14.58 -11.08 -6.24
CA GLU A 91 -15.30 -11.18 -4.97
C GLU A 91 -16.22 -9.99 -4.76
N PRO A 92 -17.31 -10.13 -3.96
CA PRO A 92 -18.15 -8.99 -3.63
C PRO A 92 -17.36 -7.96 -2.82
N LEU A 93 -17.58 -6.68 -3.14
CA LEU A 93 -17.08 -5.58 -2.31
C LEU A 93 -17.90 -5.54 -1.02
N ASP A 94 -17.23 -5.59 0.12
CA ASP A 94 -17.85 -5.26 1.40
C ASP A 94 -17.70 -3.76 1.67
N PRO A 95 -18.77 -2.95 1.51
CA PRO A 95 -18.72 -1.51 1.69
C PRO A 95 -18.28 -1.08 3.09
N ALA A 96 -18.55 -1.89 4.12
CA ALA A 96 -18.18 -1.59 5.50
C ALA A 96 -16.66 -1.58 5.72
N THR A 97 -15.91 -2.15 4.79
CA THR A 97 -14.44 -2.21 4.84
C THR A 97 -13.76 -1.06 4.12
N LEU A 98 -14.53 -0.20 3.43
CA LEU A 98 -13.97 0.93 2.71
C LEU A 98 -13.33 1.94 3.66
N GLU A 99 -12.11 2.35 3.31
CA GLU A 99 -11.38 3.38 4.03
C GLU A 99 -10.51 4.23 3.09
N VAL A 100 -10.42 5.52 3.38
CA VAL A 100 -9.50 6.45 2.72
C VAL A 100 -8.27 6.61 3.60
N GLY A 101 -7.12 6.26 3.08
CA GLY A 101 -5.82 6.46 3.73
C GLY A 101 -5.16 7.78 3.36
N ALA A 102 -3.86 7.89 3.61
CA ALA A 102 -3.06 9.02 3.20
C ALA A 102 -3.14 9.23 1.68
N ASP A 103 -2.94 10.46 1.22
CA ASP A 103 -2.96 10.86 -0.19
C ASP A 103 -4.27 10.52 -0.92
N ASN A 104 -5.39 10.47 -0.19
CA ASN A 104 -6.72 10.13 -0.72
C ASN A 104 -6.78 8.77 -1.43
N VAL A 105 -5.99 7.83 -0.97
CA VAL A 105 -5.99 6.47 -1.50
C VAL A 105 -7.11 5.66 -0.86
N LEU A 106 -7.94 5.04 -1.70
CA LEU A 106 -9.02 4.17 -1.27
C LEU A 106 -8.51 2.74 -1.07
N TYR A 107 -8.97 2.10 -0.01
CA TYR A 107 -8.69 0.72 0.34
C TYR A 107 -9.96 -0.03 0.72
N CYS A 108 -9.90 -1.35 0.62
CA CYS A 108 -10.90 -2.26 1.19
C CYS A 108 -10.23 -3.51 1.75
N ARG A 109 -11.05 -4.40 2.33
CA ARG A 109 -10.62 -5.74 2.72
C ARG A 109 -11.02 -6.74 1.66
N VAL A 110 -10.11 -7.70 1.38
CA VAL A 110 -10.27 -8.77 0.41
C VAL A 110 -9.90 -10.11 1.02
N LYS A 111 -10.19 -11.21 0.30
CA LYS A 111 -9.92 -12.57 0.76
C LYS A 111 -10.56 -12.83 2.13
N ARG A 112 -11.88 -12.60 2.20
CA ARG A 112 -12.66 -12.74 3.45
C ARG A 112 -12.19 -11.81 4.58
N GLY A 113 -11.66 -10.64 4.24
CA GLY A 113 -11.18 -9.65 5.22
C GLY A 113 -9.76 -9.87 5.70
N GLU A 114 -9.06 -10.90 5.21
CA GLU A 114 -7.70 -11.23 5.64
C GLU A 114 -6.68 -10.20 5.19
N PHE A 115 -6.82 -9.68 3.97
CA PHE A 115 -5.86 -8.76 3.38
C PHE A 115 -6.49 -7.40 3.11
N ARG A 116 -5.66 -6.36 3.17
CA ARG A 116 -5.97 -5.03 2.68
C ARG A 116 -5.63 -4.95 1.20
N ALA A 117 -6.48 -4.31 0.40
CA ALA A 117 -6.26 -4.04 -1.00
C ALA A 117 -6.41 -2.55 -1.31
N ARG A 118 -5.51 -2.03 -2.12
CA ARG A 118 -5.52 -0.67 -2.64
C ARG A 118 -6.32 -0.61 -3.93
N PHE A 119 -7.15 0.41 -4.12
CA PHE A 119 -7.76 0.67 -5.42
C PHE A 119 -6.77 1.29 -6.38
N LEU A 120 -6.63 0.73 -7.58
CA LEU A 120 -5.97 1.42 -8.67
C LEU A 120 -6.87 2.55 -9.19
N ARG A 121 -6.25 3.52 -9.84
CA ARG A 121 -6.94 4.75 -10.26
C ARG A 121 -8.20 4.50 -11.10
N SER A 122 -8.16 3.55 -12.04
CA SER A 122 -9.31 3.19 -12.87
C SER A 122 -10.48 2.64 -12.02
N ALA A 123 -10.20 1.70 -11.13
CA ALA A 123 -11.19 1.13 -10.24
C ALA A 123 -11.76 2.16 -9.25
N TYR A 124 -10.88 3.06 -8.75
CA TYR A 124 -11.31 4.17 -7.89
C TYR A 124 -12.34 5.07 -8.59
N TYR A 125 -12.06 5.50 -9.83
CA TYR A 125 -12.98 6.40 -10.53
C TYR A 125 -14.33 5.77 -10.81
N HIS A 126 -14.37 4.49 -11.19
CA HIS A 126 -15.65 3.78 -11.38
C HIS A 126 -16.47 3.73 -10.08
N LEU A 127 -15.84 3.54 -8.93
CA LEU A 127 -16.55 3.51 -7.66
C LEU A 127 -16.94 4.92 -7.19
N ALA A 128 -16.11 5.93 -7.49
CA ALA A 128 -16.31 7.31 -7.06
C ALA A 128 -17.59 7.94 -7.63
N ASP A 129 -18.06 7.48 -8.80
CA ASP A 129 -19.33 7.91 -9.39
C ASP A 129 -20.53 7.55 -8.51
N HIS A 130 -20.37 6.63 -7.57
CA HIS A 130 -21.39 6.19 -6.61
C HIS A 130 -21.19 6.77 -5.20
N PHE A 131 -20.24 7.70 -5.04
CA PHE A 131 -20.03 8.39 -3.77
C PHE A 131 -21.00 9.54 -3.63
N VAL A 132 -21.58 9.64 -2.44
CA VAL A 132 -22.48 10.72 -2.04
C VAL A 132 -21.94 11.42 -0.80
N THR A 133 -22.21 12.68 -0.66
CA THR A 133 -21.84 13.50 0.49
C THR A 133 -22.90 14.54 0.76
N ASP A 134 -23.21 14.79 2.03
CA ASP A 134 -24.15 15.81 2.46
C ASP A 134 -23.44 17.10 2.89
N ASP A 135 -22.17 16.99 3.32
CA ASP A 135 -21.40 18.10 3.90
C ASP A 135 -20.12 18.45 3.10
N GLY A 136 -19.83 17.70 2.02
CA GLY A 136 -18.61 17.86 1.22
C GLY A 136 -17.33 17.34 1.89
N VAL A 137 -17.42 16.76 3.09
CA VAL A 137 -16.28 16.26 3.89
C VAL A 137 -16.37 14.77 4.12
N HIS A 138 -17.55 14.28 4.49
CA HIS A 138 -17.80 12.87 4.74
C HIS A 138 -18.47 12.23 3.52
N PHE A 139 -17.88 11.16 3.04
CA PHE A 139 -18.38 10.44 1.87
C PHE A 139 -18.98 9.09 2.27
N SER A 140 -20.01 8.70 1.58
CA SER A 140 -20.62 7.38 1.68
C SER A 140 -20.69 6.74 0.30
N LEU A 141 -20.51 5.43 0.23
CA LEU A 141 -20.83 4.65 -0.96
C LEU A 141 -22.33 4.35 -0.95
N LEU A 142 -22.99 4.67 -2.05
CA LEU A 142 -24.39 4.31 -2.27
C LEU A 142 -24.47 2.94 -2.93
N THR A 143 -25.16 1.98 -2.29
CA THR A 143 -25.49 0.68 -2.86
C THR A 143 -26.99 0.47 -2.81
N GLY A 144 -27.63 0.50 -3.98
CA GLY A 144 -29.10 0.56 -4.04
C GLY A 144 -29.62 1.81 -3.32
N SER A 145 -30.31 1.63 -2.19
CA SER A 145 -30.81 2.71 -1.32
C SER A 145 -30.04 2.86 -0.01
N GLN A 146 -28.95 2.11 0.18
CA GLN A 146 -28.18 2.11 1.41
C GLN A 146 -26.93 2.99 1.28
N HIS A 147 -26.67 3.77 2.33
CA HIS A 147 -25.46 4.60 2.46
C HIS A 147 -24.47 3.89 3.37
N HIS A 148 -23.27 3.66 2.88
CA HIS A 148 -22.18 3.06 3.63
C HIS A 148 -21.09 4.10 3.85
N PRO A 149 -20.91 4.64 5.06
CA PRO A 149 -19.89 5.65 5.34
C PRO A 149 -18.48 5.12 5.04
N ILE A 150 -17.70 5.92 4.31
CA ILE A 150 -16.30 5.61 4.03
C ILE A 150 -15.47 6.16 5.19
N ARG A 151 -14.71 5.29 5.84
CA ARG A 151 -13.90 5.67 6.99
C ARG A 151 -12.62 6.37 6.53
N ILE A 152 -12.15 7.32 7.32
CA ILE A 152 -10.80 7.87 7.17
C ILE A 152 -9.87 7.00 8.02
N ALA A 153 -8.93 6.33 7.38
CA ALA A 153 -7.93 5.54 8.09
C ALA A 153 -7.01 6.48 8.88
N PRO A 154 -6.61 6.13 10.10
CA PRO A 154 -5.56 6.86 10.78
C PRO A 154 -4.28 6.83 9.92
N PRO A 155 -3.43 7.88 9.97
CA PRO A 155 -2.18 7.88 9.24
C PRO A 155 -1.42 6.58 9.58
N ALA A 156 -1.00 5.85 8.56
CA ALA A 156 -0.23 4.64 8.74
C ALA A 156 1.00 5.03 9.59
N GLY A 157 1.11 4.49 10.79
CA GLY A 157 2.33 4.58 11.56
C GLY A 157 3.46 4.13 10.63
N GLY A 158 4.53 4.95 10.55
CA GLY A 158 5.59 4.85 9.56
C GLY A 158 6.13 3.45 9.32
N PRO A 159 6.98 3.26 8.30
CA PRO A 159 7.41 1.95 7.84
C PRO A 159 7.90 1.13 9.03
N HIS A 160 7.38 -0.08 9.14
CA HIS A 160 7.80 -1.06 10.11
C HIS A 160 9.31 -1.25 9.93
N ALA A 161 10.09 -0.50 10.73
CA ALA A 161 11.52 -0.69 10.78
C ALA A 161 11.78 -2.16 11.13
N PRO A 162 12.67 -2.85 10.43
CA PRO A 162 13.01 -4.21 10.80
C PRO A 162 13.53 -4.18 12.23
N HIS A 163 12.80 -4.83 13.13
CA HIS A 163 13.26 -5.08 14.48
C HIS A 163 14.52 -5.93 14.37
N ASN A 164 15.67 -5.32 14.63
CA ASN A 164 16.94 -5.98 14.72
C ASN A 164 17.08 -6.52 16.16
N PRO A 165 16.91 -7.82 16.43
CA PRO A 165 17.15 -8.37 17.76
C PRO A 165 18.64 -8.66 17.88
N GLY A 166 19.34 -7.85 18.65
CA GLY A 166 20.60 -8.30 19.22
C GLY A 166 21.81 -7.44 18.96
N VAL A 167 22.03 -6.45 19.82
CA VAL A 167 23.35 -6.20 20.40
C VAL A 167 23.14 -5.96 21.87
N ALA A 168 23.49 -6.93 22.68
CA ALA A 168 23.63 -6.78 24.11
C ALA A 168 24.70 -5.73 24.38
N SER A 169 24.32 -4.63 25.01
CA SER A 169 25.26 -3.64 25.52
C SER A 169 25.81 -4.13 26.84
N ASP A 170 27.09 -4.46 26.82
CA ASP A 170 27.87 -4.62 28.04
C ASP A 170 28.25 -3.26 28.58
N SER A 171 28.02 -3.08 29.86
CA SER A 171 28.24 -1.85 30.62
C SER A 171 29.69 -1.70 31.03
N ALA A 172 30.30 -0.56 30.78
CA ALA A 172 31.42 -0.09 31.59
C ALA A 172 31.44 1.42 31.69
N SER A 173 31.46 1.85 32.94
CA SER A 173 31.57 3.21 33.46
C SER A 173 32.86 3.93 33.09
N ALA A 174 32.80 5.27 32.93
CA ALA A 174 33.71 6.28 33.50
C ALA A 174 33.39 7.66 32.94
N ASP A 175 32.82 8.52 33.72
CA ASP A 175 33.34 9.72 34.43
C ASP A 175 34.07 10.81 33.64
N ARG A 176 33.55 12.04 33.85
CA ARG A 176 34.15 13.39 33.92
C ARG A 176 34.03 14.39 32.77
N ARG A 177 33.30 15.47 33.18
CA ARG A 177 33.56 16.94 33.00
C ARG A 177 33.42 17.50 31.59
N GLY A 178 32.45 18.33 31.33
CA GLY A 178 32.43 19.73 31.70
C GLY A 178 32.97 20.57 30.56
N ASP A 179 32.12 21.24 29.83
CA ASP A 179 32.30 22.66 29.57
C ASP A 179 31.03 23.31 28.98
N GLN A 180 30.77 24.52 29.45
CA GLN A 180 29.67 25.39 29.06
C GLN A 180 30.10 26.21 27.84
N ALA A 181 29.18 26.42 26.92
CA ALA A 181 29.15 27.65 26.14
C ALA A 181 27.72 27.95 25.68
N SER A 182 27.34 29.15 25.97
CA SER A 182 26.06 29.82 25.83
C SER A 182 25.64 30.11 24.38
N PRO A 183 24.37 30.51 24.25
CA PRO A 183 23.71 30.72 22.97
C PRO A 183 23.87 32.19 22.53
N ASP A 184 24.16 32.39 21.25
CA ASP A 184 23.82 33.60 20.50
C ASP A 184 24.29 33.40 19.06
N ASP A 185 23.33 33.21 18.14
CA ASP A 185 23.27 33.94 16.89
C ASP A 185 22.04 33.49 16.09
N VAL A 186 21.00 34.21 16.42
CA VAL A 186 19.79 34.30 15.58
C VAL A 186 19.93 35.62 14.81
N ARG A 187 19.94 35.61 13.51
CA ARG A 187 19.14 36.56 12.71
C ARG A 187 19.56 36.64 11.24
N ALA A 188 18.49 36.75 10.42
CA ALA A 188 18.43 37.24 9.02
C ALA A 188 18.76 36.17 7.94
N ALA A 189 17.84 35.83 7.05
CA ALA A 189 17.16 36.73 6.14
C ALA A 189 15.89 36.09 5.56
N ALA A 190 14.81 36.79 5.75
CA ALA A 190 13.62 36.68 4.90
C ALA A 190 13.88 37.47 3.61
N GLU A 191 13.68 36.84 2.45
CA GLU A 191 13.56 37.60 1.21
C GLU A 191 12.46 37.02 0.33
N ALA A 192 11.66 37.96 -0.22
CA ALA A 192 10.35 37.83 -0.81
C ALA A 192 10.34 37.23 -2.24
N PRO A 193 9.13 36.81 -2.73
CA PRO A 193 9.02 36.23 -4.06
C PRO A 193 9.00 37.28 -5.19
N PRO A 194 9.43 36.93 -6.42
CA PRO A 194 9.47 37.87 -7.55
C PRO A 194 8.08 38.11 -8.16
N GLN A 195 7.82 39.37 -8.46
CA GLN A 195 6.63 39.88 -9.12
C GLN A 195 6.58 39.54 -10.61
N ARG A 196 5.39 39.15 -11.08
CA ARG A 196 5.06 38.98 -12.49
C ARG A 196 5.02 40.35 -13.22
N LYS A 197 5.66 40.43 -14.36
CA LYS A 197 5.47 41.53 -15.33
C LYS A 197 4.36 41.16 -16.31
N PRO A 198 3.53 42.14 -16.76
CA PRO A 198 2.51 41.94 -17.76
C PRO A 198 3.11 42.01 -19.17
N ALA A 199 2.51 41.22 -20.08
CA ALA A 199 2.81 41.23 -21.50
C ALA A 199 2.12 42.43 -22.18
N SER A 200 2.87 43.04 -23.07
CA SER A 200 2.33 43.89 -24.15
C SER A 200 2.22 43.08 -25.43
#